data_c0b6ff92a77860cef7038368e6ada91f
#
_entry.id   c0b6ff92a77860cef7038368e6ada91f
#
_cell.length_a   1.000
_cell.length_b   1.000
_cell.length_c   1.000
_cell.angle_alpha   90.00
_cell.angle_beta   90.00
_cell.angle_gamma   90.00
#
_symmetry.space_group_name_H-M   'P 1'
#
loop_
_entity.id
_entity.type
_entity.pdbx_description
1 polymer ?
#
loop_
_entity_poly.entity_id
_entity_poly.type
_entity_poly.pdbx_seq_one_letter_code
_entity_poly.pdbx_strand_id
1 'polypeptide(L)'
;MSTKEKTAETDEAPAKGKKKLLLIALVVVLAAAGAAYFFLFSGNAEAEAPVEGDVLVLEPLAVNLAGGGYLKIGVTLQFSEEGSAGGHGGSGPDGSKATDLIISTFSQAQPADVTGAREALKEALQEKIIEAYHGAVMEIYYNEYVTQ
;
A
#
# COMPACT_ATOMS: atom_id res chain seq x y z
N MET A 1 67.71 50.49 -32.60
CA MET A 1 68.41 50.39 -31.31
C MET A 1 67.53 49.74 -30.31
N SER A 2 68.01 48.74 -29.68
CA SER A 2 67.61 48.06 -28.48
C SER A 2 66.31 47.22 -28.50
N THR A 3 66.50 46.02 -28.85
CA THR A 3 65.76 44.79 -28.59
C THR A 3 65.57 44.61 -27.11
N LYS A 4 64.34 44.24 -26.69
CA LYS A 4 64.11 43.57 -25.40
C LYS A 4 63.16 42.43 -25.57
N GLU A 5 63.76 41.28 -25.66
CA GLU A 5 63.19 39.97 -25.50
C GLU A 5 62.44 39.87 -24.17
N LYS A 6 61.15 39.37 -24.18
CA LYS A 6 60.45 39.01 -22.99
C LYS A 6 60.10 37.54 -23.05
N THR A 7 60.87 36.81 -22.31
CA THR A 7 60.75 35.40 -21.98
C THR A 7 59.33 35.08 -21.51
N ALA A 8 58.73 34.05 -22.12
CA ALA A 8 57.49 33.44 -21.67
C ALA A 8 57.76 32.61 -20.40
N GLU A 9 57.14 32.97 -19.32
CA GLU A 9 57.04 32.15 -18.11
C GLU A 9 55.88 31.16 -18.30
N THR A 10 56.26 29.90 -18.36
CA THR A 10 55.33 28.76 -18.31
C THR A 10 54.84 28.63 -16.85
N ASP A 11 53.59 28.98 -16.64
CA ASP A 11 52.94 28.80 -15.36
C ASP A 11 52.45 27.33 -15.24
N GLU A 12 53.20 26.54 -14.49
CA GLU A 12 52.78 25.21 -14.09
C GLU A 12 51.64 25.29 -13.06
N ALA A 13 50.40 25.07 -13.49
CA ALA A 13 49.27 24.95 -12.60
C ALA A 13 49.39 23.70 -11.70
N PRO A 14 49.16 23.81 -10.40
CA PRO A 14 49.43 22.74 -9.44
C PRO A 14 48.45 21.55 -9.62
N ALA A 15 48.97 20.35 -9.58
CA ALA A 15 48.32 19.05 -9.78
C ALA A 15 47.23 18.67 -8.74
N LYS A 16 46.71 19.62 -7.95
CA LYS A 16 45.65 19.41 -6.95
C LYS A 16 44.25 19.31 -7.55
N GLY A 17 44.00 19.80 -8.76
CA GLY A 17 42.71 19.77 -9.43
C GLY A 17 42.32 18.37 -9.99
N LYS A 18 43.31 17.65 -10.47
CA LYS A 18 43.07 16.33 -11.12
C LYS A 18 42.57 15.25 -10.16
N LYS A 19 43.03 15.24 -8.91
CA LYS A 19 42.54 14.31 -7.85
C LYS A 19 41.13 14.60 -7.41
N LYS A 20 40.72 15.85 -7.33
CA LYS A 20 39.31 16.24 -7.03
C LYS A 20 38.39 15.89 -8.19
N LEU A 21 38.83 16.10 -9.43
CA LEU A 21 38.09 15.76 -10.63
C LEU A 21 37.91 14.23 -10.78
N LEU A 22 38.92 13.45 -10.45
CA LEU A 22 38.87 11.99 -10.40
C LEU A 22 37.91 11.47 -9.31
N LEU A 23 37.91 12.11 -8.12
CA LEU A 23 36.95 11.76 -7.05
C LEU A 23 35.51 12.07 -7.42
N ILE A 24 35.29 13.22 -8.07
CA ILE A 24 33.94 13.59 -8.55
C ILE A 24 33.48 12.60 -9.62
N ALA A 25 34.34 12.26 -10.57
CA ALA A 25 34.03 11.28 -11.62
C ALA A 25 33.74 9.89 -11.02
N LEU A 26 34.46 9.45 -10.00
CA LEU A 26 34.24 8.19 -9.30
C LEU A 26 32.86 8.18 -8.60
N VAL A 27 32.50 9.29 -7.92
CA VAL A 27 31.20 9.41 -7.26
C VAL A 27 30.05 9.39 -8.27
N VAL A 28 30.20 10.07 -9.40
CA VAL A 28 29.19 10.07 -10.48
C VAL A 28 29.02 8.67 -11.07
N VAL A 29 30.11 7.94 -11.30
CA VAL A 29 30.05 6.55 -11.81
C VAL A 29 29.38 5.62 -10.79
N LEU A 30 29.70 5.75 -9.50
CA LEU A 30 29.05 4.95 -8.45
C LEU A 30 27.56 5.29 -8.31
N ALA A 31 27.19 6.56 -8.41
CA ALA A 31 25.79 6.98 -8.38
C ALA A 31 25.02 6.47 -9.62
N ALA A 32 25.63 6.51 -10.81
CA ALA A 32 25.03 5.99 -12.02
C ALA A 32 24.91 4.45 -11.99
N ALA A 33 25.92 3.76 -11.45
CA ALA A 33 25.88 2.30 -11.29
C ALA A 33 24.84 1.90 -10.23
N GLY A 34 24.71 2.64 -9.14
CA GLY A 34 23.67 2.44 -8.11
C GLY A 34 22.27 2.68 -8.67
N ALA A 35 22.07 3.73 -9.45
CA ALA A 35 20.80 4.00 -10.11
C ALA A 35 20.45 2.92 -11.15
N ALA A 36 21.42 2.49 -11.97
CA ALA A 36 21.23 1.41 -12.93
C ALA A 36 20.93 0.08 -12.23
N TYR A 37 21.64 -0.24 -11.14
CA TYR A 37 21.36 -1.42 -10.33
C TYR A 37 19.96 -1.36 -9.74
N PHE A 38 19.56 -0.22 -9.18
CA PHE A 38 18.22 -0.01 -8.64
C PHE A 38 17.15 -0.16 -9.73
N PHE A 39 17.34 0.43 -10.92
CA PHE A 39 16.37 0.31 -12.04
C PHE A 39 16.32 -1.08 -12.66
N LEU A 40 17.43 -1.81 -12.70
CA LEU A 40 17.50 -3.14 -13.30
C LEU A 40 17.11 -4.26 -12.32
N PHE A 41 17.34 -4.04 -11.00
CA PHE A 41 17.04 -5.04 -9.96
C PHE A 41 15.82 -4.67 -9.08
N SER A 42 15.41 -3.41 -9.03
CA SER A 42 14.04 -3.05 -8.64
C SER A 42 13.15 -3.20 -9.87
N GLY A 43 13.28 -4.36 -10.54
CA GLY A 43 12.35 -4.74 -11.59
C GLY A 43 10.95 -4.48 -11.05
N ASN A 44 10.11 -3.83 -11.85
CA ASN A 44 8.68 -3.99 -11.76
C ASN A 44 8.41 -5.51 -11.71
N ALA A 45 8.42 -6.08 -10.51
CA ALA A 45 7.44 -7.07 -10.23
C ALA A 45 6.13 -6.27 -10.39
N GLU A 46 5.58 -6.25 -11.57
CA GLU A 46 4.15 -6.17 -11.76
C GLU A 46 3.66 -7.25 -10.81
N ALA A 47 3.24 -6.83 -9.61
CA ALA A 47 2.62 -7.74 -8.67
C ALA A 47 1.45 -8.28 -9.48
N GLU A 48 1.54 -9.53 -9.90
CA GLU A 48 0.42 -10.21 -10.55
C GLU A 48 -0.77 -9.93 -9.66
N ALA A 49 -1.83 -9.35 -10.24
CA ALA A 49 -3.01 -9.02 -9.48
C ALA A 49 -3.43 -10.29 -8.72
N PRO A 50 -3.65 -10.20 -7.39
CA PRO A 50 -3.94 -11.39 -6.62
C PRO A 50 -5.11 -12.13 -7.27
N VAL A 51 -4.92 -13.44 -7.45
CA VAL A 51 -5.96 -14.30 -8.05
C VAL A 51 -7.09 -14.47 -7.04
N GLU A 52 -8.33 -14.34 -7.51
CA GLU A 52 -9.51 -14.55 -6.68
C GLU A 52 -9.59 -16.00 -6.21
N GLY A 53 -9.73 -16.17 -4.90
CA GLY A 53 -9.89 -17.46 -4.23
C GLY A 53 -11.30 -17.66 -3.69
N ASP A 54 -11.42 -18.24 -2.50
CA ASP A 54 -12.70 -18.56 -1.88
C ASP A 54 -13.47 -17.30 -1.43
N VAL A 55 -14.79 -17.46 -1.38
CA VAL A 55 -15.72 -16.45 -0.89
C VAL A 55 -16.31 -16.90 0.44
N LEU A 56 -16.22 -16.05 1.47
CA LEU A 56 -16.85 -16.29 2.77
C LEU A 56 -18.05 -15.35 2.95
N VAL A 57 -19.25 -15.92 3.01
CA VAL A 57 -20.47 -15.18 3.33
C VAL A 57 -20.64 -15.16 4.85
N LEU A 58 -20.62 -13.97 5.45
CA LEU A 58 -20.92 -13.80 6.87
C LEU A 58 -22.43 -13.82 7.11
N GLU A 59 -22.86 -14.37 8.26
CA GLU A 59 -24.25 -14.25 8.67
C GLU A 59 -24.63 -12.79 8.89
N PRO A 60 -25.77 -12.31 8.34
CA PRO A 60 -26.21 -10.94 8.57
C PRO A 60 -26.41 -10.64 10.05
N LEU A 61 -25.92 -9.50 10.49
CA LEU A 61 -26.07 -9.04 11.87
C LEU A 61 -26.77 -7.69 11.95
N ALA A 62 -27.45 -7.45 13.06
CA ALA A 62 -28.06 -6.16 13.38
C ALA A 62 -27.14 -5.39 14.33
N VAL A 63 -26.70 -4.20 13.94
CA VAL A 63 -25.84 -3.32 14.73
C VAL A 63 -26.63 -2.08 15.13
N ASN A 64 -26.63 -1.75 16.42
CA ASN A 64 -27.23 -0.50 16.91
C ASN A 64 -26.35 0.68 16.50
N LEU A 65 -26.98 1.74 15.99
CA LEU A 65 -26.30 2.97 15.57
C LEU A 65 -26.16 3.96 16.73
N ALA A 66 -25.14 4.84 16.67
CA ALA A 66 -24.82 5.86 17.69
C ALA A 66 -25.93 6.89 17.69
N GLY A 67 -26.88 7.11 17.35
CA GLY A 67 -27.98 8.10 17.42
C GLY A 67 -29.35 7.47 17.58
N GLY A 68 -29.36 6.14 17.75
CA GLY A 68 -30.58 5.32 17.77
C GLY A 68 -30.86 4.70 16.39
N GLY A 69 -31.78 3.74 16.37
CA GLY A 69 -32.00 2.89 15.21
C GLY A 69 -30.98 1.76 15.08
N TYR A 70 -31.15 0.94 14.07
CA TYR A 70 -30.19 -0.13 13.78
C TYR A 70 -29.96 -0.33 12.28
N LEU A 71 -28.82 -0.88 11.95
CA LEU A 71 -28.46 -1.35 10.62
C LEU A 71 -28.41 -2.88 10.64
N LYS A 72 -29.20 -3.53 9.78
CA LYS A 72 -29.00 -4.94 9.45
C LYS A 72 -28.07 -5.02 8.26
N ILE A 73 -26.92 -5.66 8.45
CA ILE A 73 -25.86 -5.73 7.43
C ILE A 73 -25.39 -7.18 7.25
N GLY A 74 -25.29 -7.59 6.01
CA GLY A 74 -24.64 -8.82 5.59
C GLY A 74 -23.44 -8.49 4.72
N VAL A 75 -22.32 -9.14 4.99
CA VAL A 75 -21.04 -8.90 4.30
C VAL A 75 -20.51 -10.23 3.76
N THR A 76 -19.98 -10.17 2.56
CA THR A 76 -19.25 -11.26 1.93
C THR A 76 -17.81 -10.83 1.76
N LEU A 77 -16.86 -11.69 2.14
CA LEU A 77 -15.42 -11.47 1.99
C LEU A 77 -14.91 -12.26 0.78
N GLN A 78 -14.22 -11.59 -0.14
CA GLN A 78 -13.48 -12.23 -1.22
C GLN A 78 -12.04 -12.43 -0.76
N PHE A 79 -11.60 -13.67 -0.65
CA PHE A 79 -10.20 -14.00 -0.35
C PHE A 79 -9.39 -14.10 -1.64
N SER A 80 -8.08 -13.91 -1.54
CA SER A 80 -7.14 -14.33 -2.56
C SER A 80 -6.97 -15.86 -2.53
N GLU A 81 -6.49 -16.45 -3.63
CA GLU A 81 -6.20 -17.89 -3.69
C GLU A 81 -5.23 -18.32 -2.57
N GLU A 82 -4.18 -17.52 -2.33
CA GLU A 82 -3.23 -17.74 -1.23
C GLU A 82 -3.89 -17.60 0.15
N GLY A 83 -4.78 -16.61 0.31
CA GLY A 83 -5.51 -16.35 1.54
C GLY A 83 -6.51 -17.47 1.88
N SER A 84 -7.09 -18.08 0.87
CA SER A 84 -8.01 -19.23 1.01
C SER A 84 -7.29 -20.48 1.50
N ALA A 85 -6.07 -20.70 1.04
CA ALA A 85 -5.24 -21.86 1.43
C ALA A 85 -4.68 -21.76 2.86
N GLY A 86 -4.66 -20.58 3.46
CA GLY A 86 -4.04 -20.29 4.76
C GLY A 86 -4.90 -20.59 5.99
N GLY A 87 -6.08 -21.20 5.84
CA GLY A 87 -6.93 -21.60 6.97
C GLY A 87 -6.23 -22.63 7.85
N HIS A 88 -5.67 -22.19 8.97
CA HIS A 88 -5.05 -23.09 9.94
C HIS A 88 -6.08 -24.06 10.53
N GLY A 89 -6.00 -25.33 10.13
CA GLY A 89 -6.68 -26.43 10.83
C GLY A 89 -7.93 -26.99 10.19
N GLY A 90 -8.13 -26.87 8.86
CA GLY A 90 -9.19 -27.62 8.14
C GLY A 90 -10.59 -27.04 8.23
N SER A 91 -10.77 -25.89 8.89
CA SER A 91 -11.94 -25.03 8.77
C SER A 91 -11.56 -23.90 7.83
N GLY A 92 -12.38 -23.58 6.83
CA GLY A 92 -12.13 -22.49 5.88
C GLY A 92 -11.81 -21.14 6.56
N PRO A 93 -11.73 -20.05 5.80
CA PRO A 93 -11.41 -18.72 6.34
C PRO A 93 -12.32 -18.34 7.51
N ASP A 94 -11.75 -17.81 8.60
CA ASP A 94 -12.50 -17.37 9.78
C ASP A 94 -13.01 -15.94 9.61
N GLY A 95 -14.33 -15.73 9.74
CA GLY A 95 -15.00 -14.44 9.60
C GLY A 95 -15.07 -13.60 10.89
N SER A 96 -14.60 -14.12 12.02
CA SER A 96 -14.79 -13.47 13.35
C SER A 96 -14.19 -12.08 13.43
N LYS A 97 -13.00 -11.87 12.87
CA LYS A 97 -12.35 -10.55 12.82
C LYS A 97 -13.16 -9.54 12.00
N ALA A 98 -13.70 -9.96 10.87
CA ALA A 98 -14.51 -9.09 10.03
C ALA A 98 -15.82 -8.74 10.74
N THR A 99 -16.45 -9.69 11.43
CA THR A 99 -17.66 -9.45 12.23
C THR A 99 -17.41 -8.42 13.32
N ASP A 100 -16.30 -8.52 14.06
CA ASP A 100 -15.92 -7.54 15.09
C ASP A 100 -15.68 -6.15 14.48
N LEU A 101 -15.01 -6.05 13.34
CA LEU A 101 -14.78 -4.80 12.62
C LEU A 101 -16.09 -4.17 12.11
N ILE A 102 -17.04 -4.98 11.64
CA ILE A 102 -18.38 -4.51 11.24
C ILE A 102 -19.08 -3.89 12.45
N ILE A 103 -19.13 -4.59 13.58
CA ILE A 103 -19.77 -4.10 14.80
C ILE A 103 -19.11 -2.80 15.24
N SER A 104 -17.79 -2.74 15.35
CA SER A 104 -17.06 -1.57 15.81
C SER A 104 -17.21 -0.35 14.89
N THR A 105 -17.27 -0.56 13.59
CA THR A 105 -17.40 0.51 12.59
C THR A 105 -18.82 1.09 12.61
N PHE A 106 -19.85 0.24 12.56
CA PHE A 106 -21.23 0.72 12.45
C PHE A 106 -21.86 1.12 13.77
N SER A 107 -21.44 0.56 14.90
CA SER A 107 -21.95 0.99 16.22
C SER A 107 -21.61 2.46 16.57
N GLN A 108 -20.62 3.03 15.90
CA GLN A 108 -20.23 4.44 16.06
C GLN A 108 -20.83 5.35 14.97
N ALA A 109 -21.41 4.78 13.92
CA ALA A 109 -22.00 5.54 12.82
C ALA A 109 -23.35 6.12 13.19
N GLN A 110 -23.65 7.34 12.69
CA GLN A 110 -24.98 7.93 12.84
C GLN A 110 -25.92 7.39 11.75
N PRO A 111 -27.25 7.39 11.98
CA PRO A 111 -28.23 6.98 10.96
C PRO A 111 -28.08 7.73 9.63
N ALA A 112 -27.72 9.00 9.67
CA ALA A 112 -27.48 9.80 8.48
C ALA A 112 -26.25 9.34 7.68
N ASP A 113 -25.19 8.88 8.38
CA ASP A 113 -23.96 8.43 7.76
C ASP A 113 -24.17 7.09 7.03
N VAL A 114 -24.87 6.15 7.64
CA VAL A 114 -25.15 4.85 7.02
C VAL A 114 -26.05 4.96 5.79
N THR A 115 -26.78 6.06 5.66
CA THR A 115 -27.62 6.31 4.48
C THR A 115 -26.89 7.16 3.44
N GLY A 116 -26.24 8.25 3.88
CA GLY A 116 -25.62 9.25 3.00
C GLY A 116 -24.17 8.96 2.62
N ALA A 117 -23.42 8.28 3.50
CA ALA A 117 -21.99 7.99 3.31
C ALA A 117 -21.70 6.48 3.20
N ARG A 118 -22.63 5.70 2.67
CA ARG A 118 -22.53 4.23 2.60
C ARG A 118 -21.25 3.75 1.91
N GLU A 119 -20.87 4.37 0.79
CA GLU A 119 -19.68 3.97 0.05
C GLU A 119 -18.40 4.28 0.83
N ALA A 120 -18.32 5.47 1.46
CA ALA A 120 -17.18 5.82 2.30
C ALA A 120 -17.04 4.89 3.52
N LEU A 121 -18.16 4.48 4.12
CA LEU A 121 -18.17 3.49 5.20
C LEU A 121 -17.75 2.10 4.72
N LYS A 122 -18.14 1.72 3.48
CA LYS A 122 -17.69 0.47 2.87
C LYS A 122 -16.18 0.47 2.65
N GLU A 123 -15.64 1.54 2.07
CA GLU A 123 -14.21 1.69 1.83
C GLU A 123 -13.41 1.63 3.14
N ALA A 124 -13.83 2.39 4.15
CA ALA A 124 -13.18 2.39 5.46
C ALA A 124 -13.26 1.02 6.17
N LEU A 125 -14.35 0.28 6.03
CA LEU A 125 -14.47 -1.08 6.56
C LEU A 125 -13.57 -2.04 5.78
N GLN A 126 -13.55 -1.94 4.46
CA GLN A 126 -12.71 -2.77 3.59
C GLN A 126 -11.23 -2.62 3.92
N GLU A 127 -10.73 -1.39 4.06
CA GLU A 127 -9.34 -1.13 4.45
C GLU A 127 -8.98 -1.81 5.77
N LYS A 128 -9.82 -1.67 6.79
CA LYS A 128 -9.62 -2.30 8.10
C LYS A 128 -9.62 -3.84 8.01
N ILE A 129 -10.50 -4.41 7.20
CA ILE A 129 -10.57 -5.86 7.00
C ILE A 129 -9.32 -6.34 6.27
N ILE A 130 -8.90 -5.69 5.17
CA ILE A 130 -7.68 -6.04 4.43
C ILE A 130 -6.47 -6.02 5.36
N GLU A 131 -6.34 -4.99 6.20
CA GLU A 131 -5.27 -4.89 7.20
C GLU A 131 -5.33 -6.03 8.23
N ALA A 132 -6.51 -6.30 8.81
CA ALA A 132 -6.68 -7.33 9.84
C ALA A 132 -6.42 -8.74 9.32
N TYR A 133 -6.67 -8.98 8.05
CA TYR A 133 -6.38 -10.25 7.36
C TYR A 133 -5.04 -10.26 6.62
N HIS A 134 -4.19 -9.23 6.83
CA HIS A 134 -2.84 -9.14 6.23
C HIS A 134 -2.84 -9.26 4.70
N GLY A 135 -3.87 -8.73 4.04
CA GLY A 135 -4.03 -8.78 2.59
C GLY A 135 -4.61 -10.10 2.04
N ALA A 136 -4.95 -11.07 2.90
CA ALA A 136 -5.61 -12.30 2.47
C ALA A 136 -7.03 -12.05 1.92
N VAL A 137 -7.72 -11.03 2.43
CA VAL A 137 -8.98 -10.52 1.87
C VAL A 137 -8.67 -9.44 0.85
N MET A 138 -9.26 -9.54 -0.33
CA MET A 138 -9.06 -8.60 -1.45
C MET A 138 -10.16 -7.54 -1.49
N GLU A 139 -11.39 -7.96 -1.27
CA GLU A 139 -12.57 -7.09 -1.39
C GLU A 139 -13.71 -7.56 -0.49
N ILE A 140 -14.64 -6.64 -0.20
CA ILE A 140 -15.87 -6.96 0.53
C ILE A 140 -17.10 -6.55 -0.29
N TYR A 141 -18.17 -7.31 -0.15
CA TYR A 141 -19.45 -7.03 -0.77
C TYR A 141 -20.56 -6.98 0.28
N TYR A 142 -21.45 -6.01 0.19
CA TYR A 142 -22.67 -5.99 0.99
C TYR A 142 -23.74 -6.84 0.30
N ASN A 143 -24.19 -7.90 0.94
CA ASN A 143 -25.27 -8.76 0.45
C ASN A 143 -26.62 -8.45 1.14
N GLU A 144 -26.59 -7.71 2.27
CA GLU A 144 -27.76 -7.16 2.94
C GLU A 144 -27.42 -5.81 3.54
N TYR A 145 -28.30 -4.81 3.41
CA TYR A 145 -28.13 -3.48 3.99
C TYR A 145 -29.48 -2.82 4.21
N VAL A 146 -30.00 -2.91 5.43
CA VAL A 146 -31.32 -2.40 5.79
C VAL A 146 -31.22 -1.55 7.05
N THR A 147 -31.72 -0.31 7.00
CA THR A 147 -31.74 0.63 8.13
C THR A 147 -33.16 0.78 8.69
N GLN A 148 -33.29 0.86 9.99
CA GLN A 148 -34.54 1.17 10.69
C GLN A 148 -34.27 2.10 11.87
#